data_c6df995846ee6d14a776f41f4579056f
#
_entry.id   c6df995846ee6d14a776f41f4579056f
#
_cell.length_a   1.000
_cell.length_b   1.000
_cell.length_c   1.000
_cell.angle_alpha   90.00
_cell.angle_beta   90.00
_cell.angle_gamma   90.00
#
_symmetry.space_group_name_H-M   'P 1'
#
loop_
_entity.id
_entity.type
_entity.pdbx_description
1 polymer ?
#
loop_
_entity_poly.entity_id
_entity_poly.type
_entity_poly.pdbx_seq_one_letter_code
_entity_poly.pdbx_strand_id
1 'polypeptide(L)'
;MFQCFAVCLHLLALGQTVFGADLESPWVVYPGGSGPGRDKHVVLISGDEEYRSEEALSQLGKILSVHHGFKCTVLYAVDPATGTINPNVSSNIPGVQALETADLMIIATRFRNLPDDQMRHIDNYLKAGLPVIGMRTATHAFRIPVERREWIHYDYRYNGPTDWVHRDPKYDGDKRGWRGGFGGTVLGDTWFYHHGYHNHQSTRGLLAPGASSLRLTRGLKDGDIWGPTDVYAVRLPLPPGSMPIVLGMSMNRRGPFQQNDAFLGMRSTDTEVASIAHNPTADRGEDRYNPNDPPLPVAWTKTYQVQDGRRGKAFVTTMGSATDLASAGTRRMLVNAAYWCVGLERKIPRGGTRVELVGDYQPTGYRFLDNDYWKKKMLKPSSFALP
;
A
#
# COMPACT_ATOMS: atom_id res chain seq x y z
N MET A 1 -71.33 34.30 43.80
CA MET A 1 -70.98 33.07 43.00
C MET A 1 -70.27 33.57 41.76
N PHE A 2 -68.91 33.72 41.85
CA PHE A 2 -68.06 34.15 40.74
C PHE A 2 -67.02 33.13 40.54
N GLN A 3 -67.07 32.48 39.32
CA GLN A 3 -66.04 31.55 38.87
C GLN A 3 -64.93 32.29 38.19
N CYS A 4 -63.66 32.17 38.72
CA CYS A 4 -62.45 32.57 38.03
C CYS A 4 -62.00 31.50 37.08
N PHE A 5 -61.88 31.86 35.79
CA PHE A 5 -61.20 31.04 34.79
C PHE A 5 -59.69 31.40 34.78
N ALA A 6 -58.85 30.45 35.10
CA ALA A 6 -57.42 30.56 34.94
C ALA A 6 -57.04 30.10 33.54
N VAL A 7 -56.43 30.98 32.73
CA VAL A 7 -55.87 30.68 31.41
C VAL A 7 -54.41 30.25 31.61
N CYS A 8 -54.10 28.97 31.37
CA CYS A 8 -52.74 28.49 31.31
C CYS A 8 -52.15 28.77 29.90
N LEU A 9 -51.21 29.70 29.82
CA LEU A 9 -50.35 29.91 28.64
C LEU A 9 -49.30 28.81 28.61
N HIS A 10 -49.36 27.90 27.62
CA HIS A 10 -48.30 26.98 27.32
C HIS A 10 -47.28 27.67 26.38
N LEU A 11 -46.10 28.00 26.90
CA LEU A 11 -44.94 28.37 26.08
C LEU A 11 -44.38 27.11 25.42
N LEU A 12 -44.60 26.97 24.12
CA LEU A 12 -43.88 26.02 23.28
C LEU A 12 -42.45 26.55 23.07
N ALA A 13 -41.49 25.96 23.78
CA ALA A 13 -40.07 26.13 23.48
C ALA A 13 -39.76 25.34 22.21
N LEU A 14 -39.60 26.04 21.08
CA LEU A 14 -39.00 25.51 19.85
C LEU A 14 -37.53 25.24 20.12
N GLY A 15 -37.19 23.99 20.46
CA GLY A 15 -35.84 23.49 20.47
C GLY A 15 -35.31 23.51 19.04
N GLN A 16 -34.44 24.46 18.72
CA GLN A 16 -33.63 24.37 17.51
C GLN A 16 -32.66 23.20 17.68
N THR A 17 -32.97 22.08 17.06
CA THR A 17 -32.00 21.03 16.80
C THR A 17 -30.96 21.62 15.85
N VAL A 18 -29.82 21.99 16.40
CA VAL A 18 -28.60 22.26 15.63
C VAL A 18 -28.25 20.92 14.95
N PHE A 19 -28.59 20.78 13.65
CA PHE A 19 -28.04 19.74 12.82
C PHE A 19 -26.52 19.91 12.84
N GLY A 20 -25.82 19.02 13.56
CA GLY A 20 -24.39 18.89 13.44
C GLY A 20 -24.09 18.69 11.96
N ALA A 21 -23.14 19.45 11.42
CA ALA A 21 -22.64 19.25 10.08
C ALA A 21 -22.32 17.75 9.92
N ASP A 22 -22.93 17.07 8.95
CA ASP A 22 -22.61 15.69 8.62
C ASP A 22 -21.11 15.62 8.35
N LEU A 23 -20.35 15.06 9.30
CA LEU A 23 -18.93 14.87 9.14
C LEU A 23 -18.75 13.92 7.96
N GLU A 24 -18.19 14.44 6.89
CA GLU A 24 -17.88 13.69 5.69
C GLU A 24 -17.03 12.46 6.06
N SER A 25 -17.37 11.29 5.50
CA SER A 25 -16.67 10.04 5.80
C SER A 25 -15.15 10.18 5.59
N PRO A 26 -14.31 9.79 6.57
CA PRO A 26 -12.85 9.87 6.45
C PRO A 26 -12.25 8.77 5.56
N TRP A 27 -13.07 8.02 4.82
CA TRP A 27 -12.69 7.03 3.82
C TRP A 27 -13.66 7.03 2.65
N VAL A 28 -13.29 6.35 1.57
CA VAL A 28 -14.16 6.15 0.40
C VAL A 28 -14.57 4.69 0.27
N VAL A 29 -15.82 4.46 -0.11
CA VAL A 29 -16.33 3.13 -0.43
C VAL A 29 -16.77 3.11 -1.90
N TYR A 30 -16.19 2.19 -2.66
CA TYR A 30 -16.67 1.83 -3.99
C TYR A 30 -17.53 0.57 -3.84
N PRO A 31 -18.83 0.62 -4.15
CA PRO A 31 -19.77 -0.41 -3.72
C PRO A 31 -19.56 -1.77 -4.39
N GLY A 32 -18.81 -1.81 -5.48
CA GLY A 32 -18.72 -3.00 -6.33
C GLY A 32 -19.93 -3.15 -7.23
N GLY A 33 -20.13 -4.36 -7.74
CA GLY A 33 -21.25 -4.63 -8.63
C GLY A 33 -21.17 -6.03 -9.23
N SER A 34 -21.60 -6.16 -10.49
CA SER A 34 -21.46 -7.41 -11.22
C SER A 34 -20.01 -7.66 -11.60
N GLY A 35 -19.57 -8.91 -11.53
CA GLY A 35 -18.20 -9.29 -11.90
C GLY A 35 -17.70 -10.47 -11.07
N PRO A 36 -16.51 -11.00 -11.39
CA PRO A 36 -15.92 -12.12 -10.63
C PRO A 36 -15.66 -11.80 -9.15
N GLY A 37 -15.43 -10.52 -8.81
CA GLY A 37 -15.21 -10.05 -7.43
C GLY A 37 -16.46 -9.72 -6.65
N ARG A 38 -17.65 -9.96 -7.22
CA ARG A 38 -18.91 -9.77 -6.51
C ARG A 38 -18.88 -10.50 -5.17
N ASP A 39 -19.45 -9.89 -4.14
CA ASP A 39 -19.49 -10.37 -2.77
C ASP A 39 -18.13 -10.49 -2.07
N LYS A 40 -17.07 -9.95 -2.69
CA LYS A 40 -15.73 -9.84 -2.09
C LYS A 40 -15.44 -8.41 -1.68
N HIS A 41 -14.93 -8.24 -0.45
CA HIS A 41 -14.56 -6.96 0.12
C HIS A 41 -13.03 -6.79 0.18
N VAL A 42 -12.53 -5.74 -0.45
CA VAL A 42 -11.13 -5.34 -0.45
C VAL A 42 -10.98 -4.07 0.37
N VAL A 43 -10.12 -4.09 1.38
CA VAL A 43 -9.75 -2.90 2.15
C VAL A 43 -8.35 -2.45 1.71
N LEU A 44 -8.24 -1.20 1.26
CA LEU A 44 -7.00 -0.60 0.76
C LEU A 44 -6.53 0.47 1.76
N ILE A 45 -5.35 0.29 2.35
CA ILE A 45 -4.82 1.13 3.43
C ILE A 45 -3.68 1.98 2.91
N SER A 46 -3.94 3.28 2.77
CA SER A 46 -3.01 4.29 2.27
C SER A 46 -2.39 5.10 3.42
N GLY A 47 -1.07 5.30 3.37
CA GLY A 47 -0.34 6.08 4.37
C GLY A 47 1.13 6.18 4.01
N ASP A 48 1.45 6.70 2.83
CA ASP A 48 2.81 6.87 2.33
C ASP A 48 3.00 8.31 1.86
N GLU A 49 3.88 9.04 2.52
CA GLU A 49 4.16 10.45 2.26
C GLU A 49 5.11 10.68 1.06
N GLU A 50 5.67 9.60 0.46
CA GLU A 50 6.62 9.72 -0.66
C GLU A 50 5.99 9.49 -2.03
N TYR A 51 5.20 8.40 -2.17
CA TYR A 51 4.81 7.83 -3.46
C TYR A 51 3.32 7.97 -3.78
N ARG A 52 2.61 8.84 -3.08
CA ARG A 52 1.19 9.16 -3.36
C ARG A 52 0.29 7.92 -3.31
N SER A 53 0.41 7.14 -2.25
CA SER A 53 -0.43 5.95 -2.07
C SER A 53 -1.93 6.26 -2.06
N GLU A 54 -2.34 7.47 -1.66
CA GLU A 54 -3.72 7.94 -1.71
C GLU A 54 -4.28 7.99 -3.14
N GLU A 55 -3.47 8.35 -4.11
CA GLU A 55 -3.82 8.34 -5.53
C GLU A 55 -3.82 6.91 -6.09
N ALA A 56 -2.74 6.15 -5.78
CA ALA A 56 -2.54 4.79 -6.26
C ALA A 56 -3.67 3.85 -5.81
N LEU A 57 -3.95 3.81 -4.51
CA LEU A 57 -4.93 2.88 -3.95
C LEU A 57 -6.36 3.28 -4.30
N SER A 58 -6.65 4.57 -4.42
CA SER A 58 -7.94 5.05 -4.93
C SER A 58 -8.17 4.57 -6.35
N GLN A 59 -7.18 4.71 -7.24
CA GLN A 59 -7.31 4.25 -8.62
C GLN A 59 -7.42 2.73 -8.71
N LEU A 60 -6.63 1.99 -7.94
CA LEU A 60 -6.72 0.54 -7.90
C LEU A 60 -8.10 0.08 -7.38
N GLY A 61 -8.61 0.70 -6.32
CA GLY A 61 -9.94 0.43 -5.79
C GLY A 61 -11.06 0.68 -6.79
N LYS A 62 -10.99 1.79 -7.55
CA LYS A 62 -11.91 2.09 -8.65
C LYS A 62 -11.89 1.01 -9.73
N ILE A 63 -10.70 0.58 -10.17
CA ILE A 63 -10.53 -0.50 -11.16
C ILE A 63 -11.13 -1.80 -10.67
N LEU A 64 -10.80 -2.21 -9.44
CA LEU A 64 -11.34 -3.43 -8.82
C LEU A 64 -12.87 -3.39 -8.69
N SER A 65 -13.43 -2.25 -8.32
CA SER A 65 -14.86 -2.10 -8.16
C SER A 65 -15.58 -2.07 -9.51
N VAL A 66 -15.22 -1.15 -10.39
CA VAL A 66 -15.94 -0.88 -11.63
C VAL A 66 -15.81 -2.01 -12.65
N HIS A 67 -14.59 -2.58 -12.79
CA HIS A 67 -14.34 -3.59 -13.83
C HIS A 67 -14.50 -5.01 -13.33
N HIS A 68 -14.43 -5.24 -12.02
CA HIS A 68 -14.40 -6.59 -11.46
C HIS A 68 -15.46 -6.86 -10.40
N GLY A 69 -16.21 -5.84 -9.96
CA GLY A 69 -17.33 -6.00 -9.04
C GLY A 69 -16.96 -6.11 -7.57
N PHE A 70 -15.69 -5.93 -7.18
CA PHE A 70 -15.29 -5.91 -5.77
C PHE A 70 -15.89 -4.71 -5.03
N LYS A 71 -16.39 -4.92 -3.82
CA LYS A 71 -16.55 -3.83 -2.87
C LYS A 71 -15.16 -3.40 -2.41
N CYS A 72 -14.83 -2.10 -2.52
CA CYS A 72 -13.54 -1.59 -2.10
C CYS A 72 -13.72 -0.45 -1.08
N THR A 73 -13.06 -0.56 0.08
CA THR A 73 -12.96 0.53 1.07
C THR A 73 -11.55 1.05 1.08
N VAL A 74 -11.35 2.32 0.75
CA VAL A 74 -10.04 2.97 0.72
C VAL A 74 -9.90 3.86 1.94
N LEU A 75 -8.92 3.54 2.78
CA LEU A 75 -8.59 4.23 4.02
C LEU A 75 -7.37 5.12 3.80
N TYR A 76 -7.33 6.27 4.44
CA TYR A 76 -6.26 7.26 4.28
C TYR A 76 -5.68 7.67 5.62
N ALA A 77 -4.41 8.08 5.62
CA ALA A 77 -3.86 8.86 6.72
C ALA A 77 -4.55 10.24 6.74
N VAL A 78 -5.22 10.55 7.84
CA VAL A 78 -6.09 11.72 7.98
C VAL A 78 -5.63 12.57 9.15
N ASP A 79 -5.57 13.88 8.95
CA ASP A 79 -5.39 14.84 10.02
C ASP A 79 -6.65 14.86 10.90
N PRO A 80 -6.57 14.46 12.17
CA PRO A 80 -7.74 14.37 13.04
C PRO A 80 -8.39 15.73 13.34
N ALA A 81 -7.66 16.84 13.18
CA ALA A 81 -8.18 18.17 13.44
C ALA A 81 -9.03 18.71 12.27
N THR A 82 -8.72 18.31 11.04
CA THR A 82 -9.37 18.83 9.81
C THR A 82 -10.21 17.81 9.06
N GLY A 83 -10.02 16.52 9.32
CA GLY A 83 -10.64 15.45 8.55
C GLY A 83 -10.07 15.29 7.12
N THR A 84 -9.00 16.01 6.78
CA THR A 84 -8.39 15.98 5.45
C THR A 84 -7.27 14.94 5.36
N ILE A 85 -7.03 14.43 4.15
CA ILE A 85 -5.93 13.50 3.90
C ILE A 85 -4.61 14.23 4.08
N ASN A 86 -3.77 13.68 4.95
CA ASN A 86 -2.41 14.14 5.16
C ASN A 86 -1.50 12.92 5.40
N PRO A 87 -0.76 12.46 4.40
CA PRO A 87 0.13 11.31 4.54
C PRO A 87 1.25 11.47 5.58
N ASN A 88 1.56 12.70 6.01
CA ASN A 88 2.54 12.96 7.07
C ASN A 88 2.01 12.59 8.46
N VAL A 89 0.69 12.45 8.63
CA VAL A 89 0.10 11.97 9.89
C VAL A 89 0.34 10.47 10.00
N SER A 90 1.35 10.07 10.75
CA SER A 90 1.75 8.67 10.89
C SER A 90 0.89 7.86 11.87
N SER A 91 0.04 8.52 12.65
CA SER A 91 -0.66 7.95 13.81
C SER A 91 -2.19 7.88 13.67
N ASN A 92 -2.74 8.10 12.49
CA ASN A 92 -4.19 8.06 12.32
C ASN A 92 -4.61 7.62 10.92
N ILE A 93 -5.20 6.43 10.82
CA ILE A 93 -5.89 5.91 9.63
C ILE A 93 -7.28 5.44 10.06
N PRO A 94 -8.29 6.33 10.06
CA PRO A 94 -9.63 5.94 10.50
C PRO A 94 -10.26 4.90 9.56
N GLY A 95 -11.13 4.05 10.10
CA GLY A 95 -11.83 3.02 9.33
C GLY A 95 -11.15 1.66 9.27
N VAL A 96 -10.01 1.45 9.95
CA VAL A 96 -9.26 0.16 9.95
C VAL A 96 -10.14 -1.02 10.40
N GLN A 97 -11.19 -0.79 11.19
CA GLN A 97 -12.18 -1.82 11.54
C GLN A 97 -12.90 -2.44 10.32
N ALA A 98 -12.84 -1.82 9.14
CA ALA A 98 -13.33 -2.42 7.90
C ALA A 98 -12.64 -3.76 7.55
N LEU A 99 -11.45 -4.01 8.13
CA LEU A 99 -10.74 -5.28 8.02
C LEU A 99 -11.50 -6.47 8.60
N GLU A 100 -12.45 -6.26 9.52
CA GLU A 100 -13.27 -7.34 10.10
C GLU A 100 -14.13 -8.06 9.06
N THR A 101 -14.46 -7.39 7.96
CA THR A 101 -15.27 -7.98 6.87
C THR A 101 -14.47 -8.12 5.57
N ALA A 102 -13.17 -7.86 5.58
CA ALA A 102 -12.35 -7.88 4.39
C ALA A 102 -11.93 -9.30 3.97
N ASP A 103 -12.07 -9.59 2.69
CA ASP A 103 -11.48 -10.79 2.06
C ASP A 103 -10.02 -10.56 1.64
N LEU A 104 -9.61 -9.29 1.50
CA LEU A 104 -8.26 -8.89 1.09
C LEU A 104 -7.89 -7.54 1.70
N MET A 105 -6.69 -7.47 2.29
CA MET A 105 -6.02 -6.23 2.66
C MET A 105 -4.98 -5.87 1.59
N ILE A 106 -5.07 -4.66 1.02
CA ILE A 106 -4.01 -4.06 0.19
C ILE A 106 -3.40 -2.91 0.99
N ILE A 107 -2.10 -2.94 1.25
CA ILE A 107 -1.44 -1.96 2.10
C ILE A 107 -0.28 -1.28 1.36
N ALA A 108 -0.28 0.05 1.38
CA ALA A 108 0.78 0.92 0.89
C ALA A 108 1.01 2.02 1.93
N THR A 109 1.71 1.67 3.00
CA THR A 109 2.00 2.57 4.12
C THR A 109 3.50 2.64 4.38
N ARG A 110 3.95 3.73 5.00
CA ARG A 110 5.35 3.96 5.34
C ARG A 110 5.45 4.51 6.75
N PHE A 111 6.21 3.84 7.62
CA PHE A 111 6.56 4.31 8.97
C PHE A 111 5.37 4.69 9.85
N ARG A 112 4.27 3.93 9.77
CA ARG A 112 3.09 4.21 10.61
C ARG A 112 3.33 3.79 12.06
N ASN A 113 2.79 4.58 12.98
CA ASN A 113 2.69 4.31 14.42
C ASN A 113 1.22 4.50 14.84
N LEU A 114 0.38 3.60 14.40
CA LEU A 114 -1.07 3.69 14.61
C LEU A 114 -1.43 3.43 16.08
N PRO A 115 -2.53 4.01 16.61
CA PRO A 115 -3.00 3.72 17.97
C PRO A 115 -3.40 2.24 18.14
N ASP A 116 -3.54 1.83 19.39
CA ASP A 116 -3.68 0.41 19.75
C ASP A 116 -4.94 -0.23 19.18
N ASP A 117 -6.04 0.51 19.14
CA ASP A 117 -7.29 0.07 18.53
C ASP A 117 -7.12 -0.22 17.03
N GLN A 118 -6.45 0.67 16.29
CA GLN A 118 -6.18 0.49 14.86
C GLN A 118 -5.19 -0.65 14.60
N MET A 119 -4.12 -0.76 15.41
CA MET A 119 -3.16 -1.86 15.29
C MET A 119 -3.82 -3.21 15.57
N ARG A 120 -4.77 -3.28 16.51
CA ARG A 120 -5.49 -4.50 16.87
C ARG A 120 -6.31 -5.09 15.72
N HIS A 121 -6.94 -4.26 14.90
CA HIS A 121 -7.66 -4.74 13.71
C HIS A 121 -6.71 -5.35 12.68
N ILE A 122 -5.53 -4.75 12.48
CA ILE A 122 -4.48 -5.30 11.60
C ILE A 122 -3.96 -6.64 12.14
N ASP A 123 -3.64 -6.70 13.43
CA ASP A 123 -3.16 -7.91 14.10
C ASP A 123 -4.18 -9.06 14.01
N ASN A 124 -5.44 -8.78 14.31
CA ASN A 124 -6.52 -9.77 14.20
C ASN A 124 -6.69 -10.29 12.76
N TYR A 125 -6.61 -9.38 11.76
CA TYR A 125 -6.66 -9.76 10.36
C TYR A 125 -5.53 -10.72 9.97
N LEU A 126 -4.30 -10.42 10.38
CA LEU A 126 -3.12 -11.26 10.12
C LEU A 126 -3.18 -12.59 10.89
N LYS A 127 -3.64 -12.59 12.13
CA LYS A 127 -3.86 -13.82 12.93
C LYS A 127 -4.93 -14.74 12.32
N ALA A 128 -5.94 -14.16 11.68
CA ALA A 128 -6.92 -14.93 10.92
C ALA A 128 -6.35 -15.59 9.66
N GLY A 129 -5.12 -15.25 9.25
CA GLY A 129 -4.44 -15.78 8.06
C GLY A 129 -5.04 -15.28 6.76
N LEU A 130 -5.65 -14.10 6.75
CA LEU A 130 -6.30 -13.53 5.58
C LEU A 130 -5.28 -12.94 4.59
N PRO A 131 -5.60 -12.87 3.28
CA PRO A 131 -4.64 -12.51 2.25
C PRO A 131 -4.18 -11.05 2.31
N VAL A 132 -2.93 -10.80 1.94
CA VAL A 132 -2.33 -9.45 1.92
C VAL A 132 -1.73 -9.16 0.54
N ILE A 133 -1.89 -7.94 0.04
CA ILE A 133 -1.05 -7.36 -1.00
C ILE A 133 -0.25 -6.22 -0.37
N GLY A 134 1.08 -6.35 -0.32
CA GLY A 134 1.99 -5.29 0.09
C GLY A 134 2.54 -4.55 -1.13
N MET A 135 2.40 -3.23 -1.16
CA MET A 135 2.85 -2.38 -2.26
C MET A 135 3.93 -1.41 -1.80
N ARG A 136 4.96 -1.23 -2.59
CA ARG A 136 6.07 -0.28 -2.46
C ARG A 136 6.59 -0.21 -1.01
N THR A 137 6.24 0.83 -0.28
CA THR A 137 6.68 1.12 1.08
C THR A 137 6.11 0.20 2.16
N ALA A 138 5.19 -0.70 1.80
CA ALA A 138 4.67 -1.70 2.74
C ALA A 138 5.77 -2.58 3.36
N THR A 139 6.92 -2.74 2.71
CA THR A 139 8.09 -3.44 3.27
C THR A 139 8.66 -2.77 4.51
N HIS A 140 8.35 -1.49 4.74
CA HIS A 140 8.64 -0.73 5.96
C HIS A 140 7.40 0.05 6.44
N ALA A 141 6.26 -0.64 6.42
CA ALA A 141 4.95 -0.05 6.74
C ALA A 141 4.89 0.65 8.09
N PHE A 142 5.56 0.07 9.10
CA PHE A 142 5.45 0.51 10.48
C PHE A 142 6.81 0.94 11.05
N ARG A 143 6.78 1.99 11.87
CA ARG A 143 7.89 2.46 12.70
C ARG A 143 7.36 2.65 14.11
N ILE A 144 7.49 1.61 14.91
CA ILE A 144 6.91 1.54 16.26
C ILE A 144 7.98 1.90 17.28
N PRO A 145 7.72 2.87 18.17
CA PRO A 145 8.62 3.18 19.29
C PRO A 145 8.83 1.98 20.20
N VAL A 146 10.02 1.87 20.77
CA VAL A 146 10.44 0.74 21.64
C VAL A 146 9.57 0.60 22.89
N GLU A 147 8.98 1.70 23.35
CA GLU A 147 8.10 1.74 24.52
C GLU A 147 6.76 1.04 24.27
N ARG A 148 6.33 0.96 23.01
CA ARG A 148 5.09 0.30 22.62
C ARG A 148 5.30 -1.21 22.45
N ARG A 149 5.57 -1.90 23.54
CA ARG A 149 5.99 -3.32 23.62
C ARG A 149 4.98 -4.29 22.99
N GLU A 150 3.69 -3.97 23.04
CA GLU A 150 2.65 -4.78 22.42
C GLU A 150 2.82 -4.86 20.90
N TRP A 151 3.28 -3.78 20.26
CA TRP A 151 3.34 -3.63 18.81
C TRP A 151 4.74 -3.55 18.22
N ILE A 152 5.79 -3.46 19.02
CA ILE A 152 7.16 -3.25 18.56
C ILE A 152 7.62 -4.29 17.53
N HIS A 153 7.09 -5.50 17.58
CA HIS A 153 7.41 -6.56 16.63
C HIS A 153 6.93 -6.24 15.18
N TYR A 154 6.06 -5.24 14.97
CA TYR A 154 5.70 -4.72 13.66
C TYR A 154 6.72 -3.76 13.07
N ASP A 155 7.62 -3.18 13.91
CA ASP A 155 8.63 -2.23 13.45
C ASP A 155 9.51 -2.84 12.35
N TYR A 156 9.73 -2.09 11.28
CA TYR A 156 10.43 -2.56 10.08
C TYR A 156 11.87 -3.03 10.34
N ARG A 157 12.49 -2.62 11.46
CA ARG A 157 13.85 -3.01 11.87
C ARG A 157 13.84 -4.11 12.92
N TYR A 158 12.67 -4.55 13.38
CA TYR A 158 12.59 -5.53 14.44
C TYR A 158 13.10 -6.91 14.00
N ASN A 159 14.12 -7.42 14.66
CA ASN A 159 14.72 -8.74 14.42
C ASN A 159 14.70 -9.66 15.66
N GLY A 160 13.82 -9.37 16.60
CA GLY A 160 13.72 -10.10 17.86
C GLY A 160 14.55 -9.44 18.96
N PRO A 161 14.65 -10.11 20.12
CA PRO A 161 15.24 -9.51 21.33
C PRO A 161 16.74 -9.22 21.23
N THR A 162 17.42 -9.78 20.22
CA THR A 162 18.86 -9.57 19.98
C THR A 162 19.16 -8.46 18.97
N ASP A 163 18.14 -7.78 18.46
CA ASP A 163 18.30 -6.68 17.53
C ASP A 163 19.07 -5.53 18.17
N TRP A 164 20.08 -5.03 17.47
CA TRP A 164 20.88 -3.88 17.91
C TRP A 164 20.06 -2.60 18.13
N VAL A 165 18.94 -2.44 17.42
CA VAL A 165 18.02 -1.29 17.53
C VAL A 165 17.22 -1.37 18.83
N HIS A 166 16.95 -2.58 19.30
CA HIS A 166 16.10 -2.86 20.45
C HIS A 166 16.84 -3.58 21.59
N ARG A 167 18.13 -3.29 21.74
CA ARG A 167 18.99 -3.87 22.81
C ARG A 167 18.56 -3.52 24.24
N ASP A 168 17.31 -3.25 24.47
CA ASP A 168 16.80 -3.09 25.83
C ASP A 168 16.73 -4.49 26.51
N PRO A 169 17.44 -4.73 27.61
CA PRO A 169 17.41 -6.00 28.36
C PRO A 169 15.99 -6.44 28.75
N LYS A 170 15.04 -5.50 28.79
CA LYS A 170 13.63 -5.79 29.07
C LYS A 170 12.92 -6.54 27.94
N TYR A 171 13.52 -6.65 26.75
CA TYR A 171 13.04 -7.48 25.64
C TYR A 171 13.58 -8.91 25.67
N ASP A 172 14.45 -9.21 26.59
CA ASP A 172 14.91 -10.57 26.75
C ASP A 172 13.72 -11.48 27.06
N GLY A 173 13.42 -12.38 26.12
CA GLY A 173 12.26 -13.25 26.21
C GLY A 173 11.13 -13.01 25.19
N ASP A 174 11.19 -11.98 24.33
CA ASP A 174 10.26 -11.87 23.21
C ASP A 174 10.55 -12.96 22.16
N LYS A 175 9.75 -14.02 22.21
CA LYS A 175 9.88 -15.22 21.37
C LYS A 175 8.93 -15.23 20.17
N ARG A 176 8.34 -14.11 19.79
CA ARG A 176 7.35 -14.03 18.72
C ARG A 176 7.87 -14.48 17.35
N GLY A 177 9.19 -14.65 17.20
CA GLY A 177 9.79 -15.15 15.96
C GLY A 177 9.75 -14.17 14.79
N TRP A 178 9.36 -12.91 15.02
CA TRP A 178 9.34 -11.88 14.00
C TRP A 178 10.76 -11.47 13.59
N ARG A 179 10.97 -11.27 12.28
CA ARG A 179 12.23 -10.82 11.68
C ARG A 179 11.94 -9.77 10.62
N GLY A 180 12.55 -8.58 10.70
CA GLY A 180 12.27 -7.47 9.79
C GLY A 180 10.85 -6.93 9.90
N GLY A 181 10.24 -7.06 11.09
CA GLY A 181 8.90 -6.58 11.38
C GLY A 181 7.82 -7.14 10.46
N PHE A 182 6.82 -6.30 10.15
CA PHE A 182 5.76 -6.65 9.21
C PHE A 182 6.31 -7.04 7.83
N GLY A 183 7.24 -6.24 7.29
CA GLY A 183 7.85 -6.50 5.99
C GLY A 183 8.49 -7.88 5.92
N GLY A 184 9.38 -8.20 6.84
CA GLY A 184 10.09 -9.47 6.85
C GLY A 184 9.19 -10.66 7.14
N THR A 185 8.32 -10.56 8.15
CA THR A 185 7.48 -11.70 8.61
C THR A 185 6.31 -11.97 7.67
N VAL A 186 5.58 -10.95 7.26
CA VAL A 186 4.37 -11.09 6.44
C VAL A 186 4.70 -11.05 4.95
N LEU A 187 5.54 -10.10 4.53
CA LEU A 187 5.84 -9.86 3.14
C LEU A 187 7.09 -10.61 2.63
N GLY A 188 8.00 -10.99 3.51
CA GLY A 188 9.20 -11.78 3.18
C GLY A 188 10.49 -11.00 3.11
N ASP A 189 10.44 -9.69 3.03
CA ASP A 189 11.61 -8.82 3.24
C ASP A 189 11.19 -7.46 3.76
N THR A 190 12.11 -6.78 4.43
CA THR A 190 11.97 -5.40 4.87
C THR A 190 12.91 -4.51 4.07
N TRP A 191 12.46 -3.30 3.77
CA TRP A 191 13.28 -2.32 3.06
C TRP A 191 14.60 -2.03 3.82
N PHE A 192 15.70 -1.92 3.09
CA PHE A 192 17.00 -1.54 3.64
C PHE A 192 17.78 -0.56 2.75
N TYR A 193 17.59 -0.55 1.41
CA TYR A 193 18.09 0.51 0.54
C TYR A 193 17.47 0.46 -0.87
N HIS A 194 17.71 1.51 -1.65
CA HIS A 194 17.42 1.59 -3.07
C HIS A 194 18.48 0.85 -3.88
N HIS A 195 18.08 -0.19 -4.62
CA HIS A 195 18.99 -0.99 -5.44
C HIS A 195 19.27 -0.32 -6.80
N GLY A 196 18.23 0.19 -7.45
CA GLY A 196 18.38 1.07 -8.60
C GLY A 196 18.75 2.49 -8.17
N TYR A 197 19.22 3.31 -9.09
CA TYR A 197 19.52 4.70 -8.79
C TYR A 197 18.23 5.51 -8.62
N HIS A 198 17.91 5.82 -7.37
CA HIS A 198 16.68 6.48 -6.98
C HIS A 198 16.45 7.79 -7.75
N ASN A 199 15.23 7.98 -8.28
CA ASN A 199 14.81 9.11 -9.12
C ASN A 199 15.56 9.25 -10.47
N HIS A 200 16.44 8.33 -10.82
CA HIS A 200 17.21 8.36 -12.04
C HIS A 200 17.02 7.14 -12.94
N GLN A 201 16.68 5.99 -12.34
CA GLN A 201 16.44 4.75 -13.07
C GLN A 201 15.01 4.29 -12.83
N SER A 202 14.35 3.85 -13.90
CA SER A 202 13.03 3.24 -13.85
C SER A 202 13.13 1.72 -13.71
N THR A 203 12.04 1.08 -13.33
CA THR A 203 11.93 -0.38 -13.26
C THR A 203 11.16 -0.90 -14.46
N ARG A 204 11.72 -1.90 -15.15
CA ARG A 204 11.04 -2.72 -16.16
C ARG A 204 10.95 -4.16 -15.68
N GLY A 205 9.74 -4.72 -15.66
CA GLY A 205 9.49 -6.06 -15.17
C GLY A 205 9.77 -7.14 -16.23
N LEU A 206 10.46 -8.18 -15.81
CA LEU A 206 10.62 -9.44 -16.53
C LEU A 206 9.92 -10.54 -15.74
N LEU A 207 9.21 -11.44 -16.42
CA LEU A 207 8.62 -12.59 -15.74
C LEU A 207 9.74 -13.50 -15.20
N ALA A 208 9.66 -13.85 -13.94
CA ALA A 208 10.64 -14.76 -13.34
C ALA A 208 10.58 -16.14 -14.01
N PRO A 209 11.66 -16.93 -14.02
CA PRO A 209 11.67 -18.29 -14.58
C PRO A 209 10.50 -19.12 -14.06
N GLY A 210 9.71 -19.68 -14.96
CA GLY A 210 8.51 -20.47 -14.66
C GLY A 210 7.25 -19.66 -14.36
N ALA A 211 7.34 -18.35 -14.10
CA ALA A 211 6.18 -17.52 -13.77
C ALA A 211 5.21 -17.35 -14.95
N SER A 212 5.67 -17.40 -16.18
CA SER A 212 4.84 -17.28 -17.40
C SER A 212 3.73 -18.34 -17.51
N SER A 213 3.89 -19.49 -16.87
CA SER A 213 2.88 -20.55 -16.84
C SER A 213 1.76 -20.32 -15.82
N LEU A 214 1.91 -19.38 -14.94
CA LEU A 214 0.95 -19.11 -13.85
C LEU A 214 -0.26 -18.33 -14.35
N ARG A 215 -1.42 -18.61 -13.76
CA ARG A 215 -2.62 -17.78 -14.02
C ARG A 215 -2.45 -16.34 -13.56
N LEU A 216 -1.68 -16.14 -12.51
CA LEU A 216 -1.35 -14.85 -11.93
C LEU A 216 -0.68 -13.90 -12.96
N THR A 217 0.06 -14.43 -13.92
CA THR A 217 0.77 -13.65 -14.95
C THR A 217 0.04 -13.56 -16.30
N ARG A 218 -1.19 -14.06 -16.39
CA ARG A 218 -1.95 -13.99 -17.64
C ARG A 218 -2.09 -12.56 -18.14
N GLY A 219 -1.86 -12.38 -19.45
CA GLY A 219 -1.90 -11.08 -20.12
C GLY A 219 -0.70 -10.17 -19.80
N LEU A 220 0.38 -10.75 -19.23
CA LEU A 220 1.65 -10.08 -19.00
C LEU A 220 2.75 -10.75 -19.84
N LYS A 221 3.64 -9.91 -20.34
CA LYS A 221 4.88 -10.29 -21.05
C LYS A 221 6.06 -9.54 -20.43
N ASP A 222 7.26 -9.96 -20.75
CA ASP A 222 8.46 -9.22 -20.43
C ASP A 222 8.38 -7.79 -20.96
N GLY A 223 8.64 -6.81 -20.09
CA GLY A 223 8.59 -5.40 -20.40
C GLY A 223 7.23 -4.71 -20.28
N ASP A 224 6.11 -5.43 -20.15
CA ASP A 224 4.77 -4.84 -19.97
C ASP A 224 4.64 -4.07 -18.64
N ILE A 225 5.28 -4.60 -17.59
CA ILE A 225 5.33 -3.95 -16.27
C ILE A 225 6.42 -2.89 -16.32
N TRP A 226 6.04 -1.66 -16.02
CA TRP A 226 6.96 -0.54 -15.97
C TRP A 226 6.53 0.46 -14.88
N GLY A 227 7.49 1.17 -14.35
CA GLY A 227 7.25 2.31 -13.46
C GLY A 227 8.50 3.17 -13.33
N PRO A 228 8.35 4.49 -13.08
CA PRO A 228 9.47 5.40 -12.90
C PRO A 228 10.17 5.22 -11.55
N THR A 229 9.65 4.36 -10.67
CA THR A 229 10.30 4.04 -9.41
C THR A 229 11.46 3.06 -9.63
N ASP A 230 12.51 3.23 -8.85
CA ASP A 230 13.68 2.36 -8.84
C ASP A 230 13.40 1.00 -8.21
N VAL A 231 14.24 0.04 -8.51
CA VAL A 231 14.23 -1.29 -7.85
C VAL A 231 14.68 -1.13 -6.40
N TYR A 232 13.91 -1.68 -5.45
CA TYR A 232 14.36 -1.85 -4.07
C TYR A 232 15.30 -3.05 -3.93
N ALA A 233 16.27 -2.94 -3.05
CA ALA A 233 17.07 -4.09 -2.67
C ALA A 233 16.21 -5.13 -1.95
N VAL A 234 16.41 -6.39 -2.34
CA VAL A 234 15.76 -7.56 -1.76
C VAL A 234 16.83 -8.60 -1.44
N ARG A 235 16.78 -9.17 -0.25
CA ARG A 235 17.72 -10.22 0.17
C ARG A 235 17.43 -11.50 -0.56
N LEU A 236 18.49 -12.11 -1.10
CA LEU A 236 18.40 -13.40 -1.77
C LEU A 236 19.16 -14.48 -0.96
N PRO A 237 18.66 -15.73 -0.96
CA PRO A 237 17.38 -16.17 -1.52
C PRO A 237 16.19 -15.59 -0.77
N LEU A 238 15.04 -15.43 -1.47
CA LEU A 238 13.78 -15.10 -0.78
C LEU A 238 13.48 -16.15 0.30
N PRO A 239 12.83 -15.77 1.41
CA PRO A 239 12.57 -16.71 2.51
C PRO A 239 11.66 -17.86 2.08
N PRO A 240 11.70 -19.01 2.82
CA PRO A 240 10.86 -20.17 2.53
C PRO A 240 9.38 -19.81 2.37
N GLY A 241 8.72 -20.46 1.39
CA GLY A 241 7.32 -20.20 1.05
C GLY A 241 7.13 -18.97 0.15
N SER A 242 8.21 -18.39 -0.36
CA SER A 242 8.19 -17.33 -1.37
C SER A 242 8.52 -17.87 -2.76
N MET A 243 7.92 -17.25 -3.78
CA MET A 243 8.19 -17.53 -5.18
C MET A 243 8.26 -16.22 -5.96
N PRO A 244 9.38 -15.88 -6.62
CA PRO A 244 9.49 -14.71 -7.46
C PRO A 244 8.51 -14.80 -8.64
N ILE A 245 7.86 -13.69 -8.95
CA ILE A 245 6.90 -13.57 -10.07
C ILE A 245 7.45 -12.62 -11.12
N VAL A 246 8.02 -11.49 -10.70
CA VAL A 246 8.59 -10.48 -11.59
C VAL A 246 9.97 -10.09 -11.08
N LEU A 247 10.94 -10.07 -11.96
CA LEU A 247 12.27 -9.52 -11.74
C LEU A 247 12.30 -8.09 -12.28
N GLY A 248 12.89 -7.17 -11.55
CA GLY A 248 13.03 -5.77 -11.92
C GLY A 248 14.35 -5.49 -12.62
N MET A 249 14.28 -5.07 -13.86
CA MET A 249 15.41 -4.56 -14.61
C MET A 249 15.47 -3.04 -14.42
N SER A 250 16.58 -2.53 -13.93
CA SER A 250 16.84 -1.10 -13.83
C SER A 250 17.17 -0.53 -15.20
N MET A 251 16.42 0.49 -15.62
CA MET A 251 16.57 1.14 -16.92
C MET A 251 17.06 2.57 -16.75
N ASN A 252 18.04 2.98 -17.55
CA ASN A 252 18.48 4.37 -17.58
C ASN A 252 17.43 5.25 -18.25
N ARG A 253 17.27 6.46 -17.70
CA ARG A 253 16.53 7.53 -18.37
C ARG A 253 17.32 8.01 -19.59
N ARG A 254 16.68 8.05 -20.75
CA ARG A 254 17.29 8.50 -22.00
C ARG A 254 17.46 10.03 -22.08
N GLY A 255 16.50 10.76 -21.54
CA GLY A 255 16.48 12.22 -21.57
C GLY A 255 17.06 12.87 -20.31
N PRO A 256 17.04 14.21 -20.21
CA PRO A 256 17.47 14.93 -19.02
C PRO A 256 16.53 14.68 -17.84
N PHE A 257 17.01 14.91 -16.62
CA PHE A 257 16.19 14.96 -15.42
C PHE A 257 15.19 16.14 -15.52
N GLN A 258 13.92 15.85 -15.24
CA GLN A 258 12.84 16.82 -15.29
C GLN A 258 12.08 16.86 -13.97
N GLN A 259 12.46 17.72 -13.07
CA GLN A 259 11.92 17.79 -11.71
C GLN A 259 10.40 18.01 -11.66
N ASN A 260 9.83 18.70 -12.65
CA ASN A 260 8.39 19.02 -12.73
C ASN A 260 7.58 17.97 -13.52
N ASP A 261 8.22 16.97 -14.07
CA ASP A 261 7.55 15.83 -14.69
C ASP A 261 7.29 14.75 -13.64
N ALA A 262 6.06 14.24 -13.58
CA ALA A 262 5.68 13.19 -12.63
C ALA A 262 6.56 11.92 -12.73
N PHE A 263 7.14 11.68 -13.91
CA PHE A 263 8.05 10.56 -14.18
C PHE A 263 9.54 10.96 -14.16
N LEU A 264 9.85 12.18 -13.75
CA LEU A 264 11.21 12.71 -13.66
C LEU A 264 12.02 12.63 -14.98
N GLY A 265 11.33 12.67 -16.11
CA GLY A 265 11.92 12.50 -17.46
C GLY A 265 12.07 11.05 -17.91
N MET A 266 11.79 10.04 -17.05
CA MET A 266 11.79 8.62 -17.43
C MET A 266 10.56 8.27 -18.26
N ARG A 267 10.71 7.32 -19.20
CA ARG A 267 9.62 6.86 -20.10
C ARG A 267 9.63 5.35 -20.25
N SER A 268 8.45 4.79 -20.46
CA SER A 268 8.32 3.36 -20.75
C SER A 268 9.00 2.94 -22.07
N THR A 269 9.36 3.90 -22.90
CA THR A 269 10.12 3.73 -24.14
C THR A 269 11.63 3.80 -23.98
N ASP A 270 12.14 4.07 -22.77
CA ASP A 270 13.58 4.02 -22.50
C ASP A 270 14.05 2.56 -22.64
N THR A 271 15.09 2.33 -23.43
CA THR A 271 15.57 0.98 -23.79
C THR A 271 16.96 0.66 -23.23
N GLU A 272 17.65 1.64 -22.68
CA GLU A 272 18.99 1.45 -22.14
C GLU A 272 18.94 0.76 -20.79
N VAL A 273 19.50 -0.45 -20.74
CA VAL A 273 19.66 -1.22 -19.52
C VAL A 273 20.78 -0.59 -18.68
N ALA A 274 20.50 -0.33 -17.42
CA ALA A 274 21.50 0.26 -16.53
C ALA A 274 22.62 -0.76 -16.23
N SER A 275 23.86 -0.36 -16.46
CA SER A 275 25.06 -1.13 -16.08
C SER A 275 25.64 -0.67 -14.75
N ILE A 276 25.23 0.51 -14.28
CA ILE A 276 25.73 1.12 -13.05
C ILE A 276 24.56 1.73 -12.28
N ALA A 277 24.46 1.40 -10.99
CA ALA A 277 23.65 2.13 -10.03
C ALA A 277 24.56 2.88 -9.05
N HIS A 278 24.08 4.02 -8.58
CA HIS A 278 24.67 4.74 -7.46
C HIS A 278 23.71 4.65 -6.28
N ASN A 279 24.19 4.23 -5.15
CA ASN A 279 23.42 4.28 -3.91
C ASN A 279 23.94 5.44 -3.04
N PRO A 280 23.33 6.65 -3.12
CA PRO A 280 23.79 7.81 -2.35
C PRO A 280 23.49 7.70 -0.86
N THR A 281 22.66 6.71 -0.45
CA THR A 281 22.29 6.50 0.96
C THR A 281 23.04 5.35 1.63
N ALA A 282 23.88 4.64 0.90
CA ALA A 282 24.78 3.68 1.51
C ALA A 282 25.87 4.43 2.27
N ASP A 283 26.01 4.19 3.58
CA ASP A 283 27.15 4.60 4.42
C ASP A 283 28.49 4.01 3.94
N ARG A 284 28.52 3.45 2.76
CA ARG A 284 29.62 2.70 2.17
C ARG A 284 30.05 3.33 0.88
N GLY A 285 30.54 4.55 0.92
CA GLY A 285 31.23 5.14 -0.21
C GLY A 285 30.62 4.83 -1.60
N GLU A 286 31.05 5.43 -2.65
CA GLU A 286 30.54 5.28 -4.03
C GLU A 286 30.60 3.82 -4.58
N ASP A 287 29.87 2.88 -3.96
CA ASP A 287 29.75 1.52 -4.49
C ASP A 287 28.95 1.56 -5.79
N ARG A 288 29.68 1.61 -6.89
CA ARG A 288 29.16 1.44 -8.24
C ARG A 288 29.03 -0.05 -8.51
N TYR A 289 27.82 -0.51 -8.78
CA TYR A 289 27.57 -1.92 -9.11
C TYR A 289 26.55 -2.01 -10.25
N ASN A 290 26.53 -3.17 -10.92
CA ASN A 290 25.50 -3.45 -11.93
C ASN A 290 24.18 -3.85 -11.23
N PRO A 291 23.12 -3.02 -11.31
CA PRO A 291 21.85 -3.35 -10.64
C PRO A 291 21.07 -4.48 -11.34
N ASN A 292 21.57 -4.97 -12.48
CA ASN A 292 20.93 -6.02 -13.24
C ASN A 292 21.73 -7.36 -13.23
N ASP A 293 22.73 -7.47 -12.34
CA ASP A 293 23.57 -8.68 -12.22
C ASP A 293 23.62 -9.18 -10.77
N PRO A 294 22.67 -10.05 -10.35
CA PRO A 294 21.42 -10.42 -11.05
C PRO A 294 20.30 -9.39 -10.86
N PRO A 295 19.27 -9.34 -11.73
CA PRO A 295 18.08 -8.55 -11.50
C PRO A 295 17.32 -9.10 -10.30
N LEU A 296 16.85 -8.18 -9.41
CA LEU A 296 16.18 -8.55 -8.17
C LEU A 296 14.67 -8.74 -8.34
N PRO A 297 14.03 -9.60 -7.53
CA PRO A 297 12.57 -9.67 -7.48
C PRO A 297 11.93 -8.33 -7.13
N VAL A 298 11.01 -7.86 -7.95
CA VAL A 298 10.14 -6.70 -7.67
C VAL A 298 8.70 -7.11 -7.41
N ALA A 299 8.35 -8.38 -7.68
CA ALA A 299 7.11 -8.97 -7.20
C ALA A 299 7.29 -10.46 -6.91
N TRP A 300 6.68 -10.93 -5.83
CA TRP A 300 6.70 -12.33 -5.40
C TRP A 300 5.44 -12.71 -4.63
N THR A 301 5.17 -14.00 -4.55
CA THR A 301 4.18 -14.55 -3.62
C THR A 301 4.87 -15.10 -2.39
N LYS A 302 4.17 -15.13 -1.25
CA LYS A 302 4.66 -15.69 0.00
C LYS A 302 3.52 -16.31 0.80
N THR A 303 3.81 -17.42 1.49
CA THR A 303 2.98 -17.86 2.61
C THR A 303 3.52 -17.26 3.89
N TYR A 304 2.66 -16.73 4.73
CA TYR A 304 3.04 -16.19 6.05
C TYR A 304 2.27 -16.88 7.17
N GLN A 305 2.79 -16.78 8.36
CA GLN A 305 2.10 -17.13 9.59
C GLN A 305 2.66 -16.26 10.70
N VAL A 306 1.81 -15.48 11.33
CA VAL A 306 2.16 -14.73 12.54
C VAL A 306 1.98 -15.62 13.77
N GLN A 307 2.59 -15.24 14.89
CA GLN A 307 2.44 -15.99 16.15
C GLN A 307 0.96 -16.13 16.53
N ASP A 308 0.56 -17.32 16.95
CA ASP A 308 -0.80 -17.68 17.33
C ASP A 308 -1.85 -17.49 16.23
N GLY A 309 -1.39 -17.30 14.99
CA GLY A 309 -2.24 -17.08 13.82
C GLY A 309 -2.32 -18.29 12.89
N ARG A 310 -3.27 -18.22 11.98
CA ARG A 310 -3.43 -19.16 10.87
C ARG A 310 -2.44 -18.84 9.75
N ARG A 311 -2.16 -19.83 8.91
CA ARG A 311 -1.36 -19.61 7.70
C ARG A 311 -2.15 -18.77 6.71
N GLY A 312 -1.55 -17.68 6.23
CA GLY A 312 -2.05 -16.80 5.19
C GLY A 312 -1.14 -16.77 3.98
N LYS A 313 -1.52 -15.98 2.99
CA LYS A 313 -0.73 -15.74 1.78
C LYS A 313 -0.60 -14.24 1.49
N ALA A 314 0.54 -13.86 0.95
CA ALA A 314 0.80 -12.49 0.52
C ALA A 314 1.26 -12.46 -0.94
N PHE A 315 0.83 -11.43 -1.65
CA PHE A 315 1.48 -10.96 -2.86
C PHE A 315 2.21 -9.67 -2.51
N VAL A 316 3.44 -9.56 -2.94
CA VAL A 316 4.30 -8.44 -2.58
C VAL A 316 4.84 -7.81 -3.84
N THR A 317 4.86 -6.50 -3.89
CA THR A 317 5.57 -5.78 -4.94
C THR A 317 6.28 -4.56 -4.39
N THR A 318 7.53 -4.36 -4.81
CA THR A 318 8.30 -3.15 -4.52
C THR A 318 7.99 -2.01 -5.50
N MET A 319 7.06 -2.22 -6.41
CA MET A 319 6.40 -1.22 -7.24
C MET A 319 5.03 -0.85 -6.66
N GLY A 320 4.39 0.17 -7.19
CA GLY A 320 3.03 0.55 -6.79
C GLY A 320 2.89 1.97 -6.29
N SER A 321 3.82 2.87 -6.64
CA SER A 321 3.59 4.31 -6.53
C SER A 321 2.43 4.75 -7.42
N ALA A 322 1.89 5.96 -7.21
CA ALA A 322 0.88 6.51 -8.10
C ALA A 322 1.34 6.50 -9.57
N THR A 323 2.59 6.89 -9.82
CA THR A 323 3.15 6.92 -11.17
C THR A 323 3.36 5.53 -11.79
N ASP A 324 3.63 4.49 -11.00
CA ASP A 324 3.73 3.12 -11.51
C ASP A 324 2.37 2.61 -12.03
N LEU A 325 1.26 3.09 -11.45
CA LEU A 325 -0.09 2.73 -11.91
C LEU A 325 -0.47 3.38 -13.26
N ALA A 326 0.32 4.27 -13.79
CA ALA A 326 0.17 4.72 -15.19
C ALA A 326 0.38 3.56 -16.18
N SER A 327 1.20 2.56 -15.82
CA SER A 327 1.45 1.36 -16.63
C SER A 327 0.28 0.36 -16.55
N ALA A 328 -0.26 -0.03 -17.70
CA ALA A 328 -1.29 -1.06 -17.78
C ALA A 328 -0.78 -2.43 -17.29
N GLY A 329 0.50 -2.74 -17.53
CA GLY A 329 1.13 -3.97 -17.04
C GLY A 329 1.20 -4.01 -15.52
N THR A 330 1.58 -2.91 -14.88
CA THR A 330 1.63 -2.80 -13.42
C THR A 330 0.23 -2.92 -12.80
N ARG A 331 -0.78 -2.26 -13.38
CA ARG A 331 -2.18 -2.43 -12.95
C ARG A 331 -2.65 -3.88 -13.11
N ARG A 332 -2.32 -4.55 -14.24
CA ARG A 332 -2.72 -5.93 -14.49
C ARG A 332 -2.07 -6.89 -13.50
N MET A 333 -0.82 -6.69 -13.19
CA MET A 333 -0.14 -7.46 -12.14
C MET A 333 -0.90 -7.37 -10.81
N LEU A 334 -1.28 -6.16 -10.37
CA LEU A 334 -1.99 -5.94 -9.11
C LEU A 334 -3.42 -6.49 -9.12
N VAL A 335 -4.16 -6.32 -10.21
CA VAL A 335 -5.52 -6.88 -10.34
C VAL A 335 -5.49 -8.41 -10.38
N ASN A 336 -4.58 -9.01 -11.15
CA ASN A 336 -4.38 -10.46 -11.13
C ASN A 336 -4.01 -10.97 -9.73
N ALA A 337 -3.16 -10.23 -9.01
CA ALA A 337 -2.79 -10.54 -7.63
C ALA A 337 -4.00 -10.50 -6.68
N ALA A 338 -4.91 -9.53 -6.84
CA ALA A 338 -6.14 -9.48 -6.06
C ALA A 338 -7.00 -10.73 -6.30
N TYR A 339 -7.16 -11.15 -7.57
CA TYR A 339 -7.86 -12.40 -7.90
C TYR A 339 -7.20 -13.62 -7.26
N TRP A 340 -5.88 -13.72 -7.34
CA TRP A 340 -5.14 -14.82 -6.74
C TRP A 340 -5.31 -14.83 -5.22
N CYS A 341 -5.22 -13.67 -4.58
CA CYS A 341 -5.37 -13.54 -3.14
C CYS A 341 -6.72 -14.06 -2.63
N VAL A 342 -7.80 -13.76 -3.34
CA VAL A 342 -9.16 -14.16 -2.91
C VAL A 342 -9.64 -15.51 -3.52
N GLY A 343 -8.74 -16.27 -4.14
CA GLY A 343 -9.05 -17.60 -4.70
C GLY A 343 -9.81 -17.57 -6.03
N LEU A 344 -9.77 -16.45 -6.74
CA LEU A 344 -10.44 -16.25 -8.03
C LEU A 344 -9.48 -16.37 -9.24
N GLU A 345 -8.27 -16.91 -9.08
CA GLU A 345 -7.26 -16.98 -10.15
C GLU A 345 -7.73 -17.78 -11.38
N ARG A 346 -8.68 -18.70 -11.19
CA ARG A 346 -9.31 -19.44 -12.31
C ARG A 346 -10.17 -18.54 -13.20
N LYS A 347 -10.65 -17.41 -12.66
CA LYS A 347 -11.45 -16.42 -13.37
C LYS A 347 -10.60 -15.39 -14.16
N ILE A 348 -9.27 -15.38 -14.00
CA ILE A 348 -8.39 -14.53 -14.80
C ILE A 348 -8.44 -15.00 -16.26
N PRO A 349 -8.88 -14.16 -17.22
CA PRO A 349 -8.92 -14.50 -18.63
C PRO A 349 -7.52 -14.83 -19.19
N ARG A 350 -7.42 -15.57 -20.29
CA ARG A 350 -6.13 -15.87 -20.91
C ARG A 350 -5.36 -14.60 -21.33
N GLY A 351 -6.06 -13.58 -21.83
CA GLY A 351 -5.49 -12.27 -22.19
C GLY A 351 -5.25 -11.32 -21.01
N GLY A 352 -5.47 -11.77 -19.77
CA GLY A 352 -5.34 -10.97 -18.56
C GLY A 352 -6.64 -10.25 -18.17
N THR A 353 -6.61 -9.63 -17.01
CA THR A 353 -7.74 -8.85 -16.47
C THR A 353 -7.86 -7.48 -17.15
N ARG A 354 -9.05 -6.93 -17.12
CA ARG A 354 -9.35 -5.57 -17.54
C ARG A 354 -8.73 -4.57 -16.56
N VAL A 355 -8.06 -3.52 -17.06
CA VAL A 355 -7.29 -2.61 -16.20
C VAL A 355 -7.30 -1.15 -16.67
N GLU A 356 -8.27 -0.78 -17.49
CA GLU A 356 -8.44 0.60 -17.91
C GLU A 356 -8.62 1.51 -16.69
N LEU A 357 -8.07 2.70 -16.79
CA LEU A 357 -8.24 3.73 -15.77
C LEU A 357 -9.73 4.10 -15.64
N VAL A 358 -10.16 4.41 -14.44
CA VAL A 358 -11.53 4.84 -14.14
C VAL A 358 -11.51 6.32 -13.77
N GLY A 359 -12.13 7.14 -14.61
CA GLY A 359 -12.06 8.60 -14.52
C GLY A 359 -10.69 9.15 -14.94
N ASP A 360 -10.50 10.44 -14.71
CA ASP A 360 -9.21 11.08 -14.97
C ASP A 360 -8.18 10.64 -13.90
N TYR A 361 -7.00 10.26 -14.36
CA TYR A 361 -5.90 9.84 -13.52
C TYR A 361 -4.60 10.53 -13.90
N GLN A 362 -4.28 11.59 -13.17
CA GLN A 362 -3.08 12.40 -13.33
C GLN A 362 -2.17 12.18 -12.10
N PRO A 363 -1.36 11.11 -12.06
CA PRO A 363 -0.57 10.78 -10.88
C PRO A 363 0.50 11.83 -10.63
N THR A 364 0.66 12.21 -9.36
CA THR A 364 1.77 13.06 -8.96
C THR A 364 3.03 12.22 -8.71
N GLY A 365 4.19 12.78 -9.04
CA GLY A 365 5.48 12.12 -8.90
C GLY A 365 5.94 12.02 -7.45
N TYR A 366 6.99 11.23 -7.25
CA TYR A 366 7.70 11.15 -5.98
C TYR A 366 8.05 12.54 -5.44
N ARG A 367 7.65 12.82 -4.23
CA ARG A 367 7.99 14.05 -3.52
C ARG A 367 7.58 13.98 -2.05
N PHE A 368 8.47 14.42 -1.14
CA PHE A 368 8.06 14.79 0.20
C PHE A 368 7.37 16.16 0.16
N LEU A 369 6.15 16.21 0.60
CA LEU A 369 5.34 17.43 0.71
C LEU A 369 5.08 17.73 2.18
N ASP A 370 5.30 18.98 2.59
CA ASP A 370 5.17 19.39 3.97
C ASP A 370 3.70 19.53 4.44
N ASN A 371 3.52 19.75 5.72
CA ASN A 371 2.19 19.90 6.29
C ASN A 371 1.46 21.16 5.79
N ASP A 372 2.17 22.21 5.44
CA ASP A 372 1.56 23.44 4.92
C ASP A 372 0.98 23.21 3.52
N TYR A 373 1.67 22.42 2.69
CA TYR A 373 1.10 21.96 1.42
C TYR A 373 -0.22 21.20 1.63
N TRP A 374 -0.24 20.20 2.54
CA TRP A 374 -1.43 19.38 2.79
C TRP A 374 -2.57 20.20 3.38
N LYS A 375 -2.31 21.08 4.31
CA LYS A 375 -3.29 22.02 4.87
C LYS A 375 -3.90 22.90 3.77
N LYS A 376 -3.07 23.45 2.88
CA LYS A 376 -3.54 24.28 1.76
C LYS A 376 -4.33 23.47 0.73
N LYS A 377 -3.93 22.23 0.46
CA LYS A 377 -4.60 21.36 -0.51
C LYS A 377 -6.00 20.94 -0.07
N MET A 378 -6.26 20.85 1.23
CA MET A 378 -7.55 20.45 1.80
C MET A 378 -8.14 19.20 1.15
N LEU A 379 -7.28 18.20 0.85
CA LEU A 379 -7.66 17.00 0.13
C LEU A 379 -8.59 16.13 0.98
N LYS A 380 -9.77 15.86 0.47
CA LYS A 380 -10.78 15.05 1.17
C LYS A 380 -10.89 13.67 0.54
N PRO A 381 -11.31 12.63 1.30
CA PRO A 381 -11.62 11.32 0.75
C PRO A 381 -12.62 11.37 -0.41
N SER A 382 -13.64 12.21 -0.32
CA SER A 382 -14.64 12.42 -1.39
C SER A 382 -14.05 12.89 -2.72
N SER A 383 -12.86 13.51 -2.71
CA SER A 383 -12.15 13.86 -3.95
C SER A 383 -11.78 12.63 -4.79
N PHE A 384 -11.78 11.45 -4.19
CA PHE A 384 -11.53 10.18 -4.85
C PHE A 384 -12.81 9.37 -5.15
N ALA A 385 -13.99 9.94 -5.01
CA ALA A 385 -15.23 9.28 -5.39
C ALA A 385 -15.21 8.76 -6.83
N LEU A 386 -16.12 7.84 -7.16
CA LEU A 386 -16.35 7.44 -8.55
C LEU A 386 -16.86 8.64 -9.35
N PRO A 387 -16.47 8.75 -10.63
CA PRO A 387 -16.96 9.82 -11.51
C PRO A 387 -18.48 9.72 -11.76
#